data_d9494d93d7582cd29112a1e32cb6335c
#
_entry.id   d9494d93d7582cd29112a1e32cb6335c
#
_cell.length_a   1.000
_cell.length_b   1.000
_cell.length_c   1.000
_cell.angle_alpha   90.00
_cell.angle_beta   90.00
_cell.angle_gamma   90.00
#
_symmetry.space_group_name_H-M   'P 1'
#
loop_
_entity.id
_entity.type
_entity.pdbx_description
1 polymer ?
#
loop_
_entity_poly.entity_id
_entity_poly.type
_entity_poly.pdbx_seq_one_letter_code
_entity_poly.pdbx_strand_id
1 'polypeptide(L)'
;MDKYEYKLKTEEMLELMEDGEYRKAAAAADLIDWKRVRNAGMLMNVSDIYEKTKEYQKSYDVMNLAYRRSEGSRKVIYKLCSLAIKTKNIDEAIDYYDEFIQIAPKDPNRHILRYQILRAQRAPIEQQIEALEEFKKAEYIEEWAYELAKLYREAGMMT
;
A
#
# COMPACT_ATOMS: atom_id res chain seq x y z
N MET A 1 23.95 -0.02 17.02
CA MET A 1 23.68 -1.44 16.72
C MET A 1 24.70 -1.93 15.70
N ASP A 2 25.41 -2.99 16.04
CA ASP A 2 26.37 -3.56 15.12
C ASP A 2 25.69 -4.55 14.12
N LYS A 3 26.48 -5.00 13.17
CA LYS A 3 26.00 -5.87 12.08
C LYS A 3 25.42 -7.20 12.58
N TYR A 4 25.98 -7.74 13.64
CA TYR A 4 25.55 -9.01 14.21
C TYR A 4 24.21 -8.85 14.93
N GLU A 5 24.07 -7.80 15.73
CA GLU A 5 22.80 -7.47 16.41
C GLU A 5 21.69 -7.21 15.41
N TYR A 6 21.97 -6.48 14.35
CA TYR A 6 21.03 -6.20 13.28
C TYR A 6 20.51 -7.50 12.66
N LYS A 7 21.43 -8.41 12.36
CA LYS A 7 21.08 -9.71 11.77
C LYS A 7 20.16 -10.51 12.69
N LEU A 8 20.49 -10.61 13.97
CA LEU A 8 19.67 -11.35 14.94
C LEU A 8 18.29 -10.72 15.09
N LYS A 9 18.20 -9.40 15.20
CA LYS A 9 16.94 -8.71 15.38
C LYS A 9 16.03 -8.79 14.16
N THR A 10 16.61 -8.71 12.96
CA THR A 10 15.81 -8.85 11.73
C THR A 10 15.34 -10.28 11.53
N GLU A 11 16.15 -11.27 11.87
CA GLU A 11 15.74 -12.67 11.81
C GLU A 11 14.57 -12.94 12.78
N GLU A 12 14.65 -12.44 14.01
CA GLU A 12 13.58 -12.56 14.99
C GLU A 12 12.30 -11.88 14.50
N MET A 13 12.42 -10.66 13.98
CA MET A 13 11.29 -9.90 13.45
C MET A 13 10.59 -10.65 12.31
N LEU A 14 11.36 -11.17 11.37
CA LEU A 14 10.80 -11.91 10.22
C LEU A 14 10.16 -13.22 10.65
N GLU A 15 10.73 -13.90 11.62
CA GLU A 15 10.15 -15.11 12.19
C GLU A 15 8.81 -14.83 12.84
N LEU A 16 8.73 -13.75 13.63
CA LEU A 16 7.47 -13.31 14.24
C LEU A 16 6.41 -12.96 13.18
N MET A 17 6.83 -12.31 12.09
CA MET A 17 5.96 -12.00 10.97
C MET A 17 5.42 -13.27 10.33
N GLU A 18 6.29 -14.25 10.08
CA GLU A 18 5.91 -15.52 9.47
C GLU A 18 4.92 -16.29 10.35
N ASP A 19 5.08 -16.20 11.68
CA ASP A 19 4.20 -16.85 12.64
C ASP A 19 2.89 -16.09 12.85
N GLY A 20 2.68 -14.96 12.17
CA GLY A 20 1.48 -14.14 12.32
C GLY A 20 1.46 -13.27 13.57
N GLU A 21 2.58 -13.18 14.28
CA GLU A 21 2.73 -12.37 15.50
C GLU A 21 3.10 -10.92 15.15
N TYR A 22 2.20 -10.25 14.44
CA TYR A 22 2.50 -8.94 13.84
C TYR A 22 2.79 -7.85 14.88
N ARG A 23 2.10 -7.85 16.03
CA ARG A 23 2.36 -6.84 17.07
C ARG A 23 3.75 -6.97 17.66
N LYS A 24 4.18 -8.22 17.89
CA LYS A 24 5.53 -8.48 18.38
C LYS A 24 6.57 -8.15 17.32
N ALA A 25 6.27 -8.46 16.07
CA ALA A 25 7.16 -8.11 14.95
C ALA A 25 7.31 -6.59 14.82
N ALA A 26 6.22 -5.83 14.97
CA ALA A 26 6.26 -4.36 14.93
C ALA A 26 7.08 -3.79 16.10
N ALA A 27 6.94 -4.35 17.28
CA ALA A 27 7.74 -3.94 18.43
C ALA A 27 9.22 -4.21 18.20
N ALA A 28 9.56 -5.34 17.59
CA ALA A 28 10.94 -5.65 17.20
C ALA A 28 11.45 -4.66 16.14
N ALA A 29 10.61 -4.32 15.17
CA ALA A 29 10.95 -3.34 14.13
C ALA A 29 11.24 -1.95 14.70
N ASP A 30 10.51 -1.56 15.74
CA ASP A 30 10.70 -0.24 16.37
C ASP A 30 12.08 -0.06 17.00
N LEU A 31 12.81 -1.16 17.23
CA LEU A 31 14.16 -1.11 17.82
C LEU A 31 15.26 -0.85 16.79
N ILE A 32 14.92 -0.80 15.51
CA ILE A 32 15.89 -0.69 14.42
C ILE A 32 15.73 0.66 13.73
N ASP A 33 16.86 1.32 13.44
CA ASP A 33 16.87 2.55 12.65
C ASP A 33 16.86 2.22 11.15
N TRP A 34 15.68 2.22 10.57
CA TRP A 34 15.48 1.82 9.18
C TRP A 34 16.08 2.80 8.17
N LYS A 35 16.38 4.03 8.59
CA LYS A 35 17.03 5.02 7.71
C LYS A 35 18.41 4.56 7.26
N ARG A 36 19.05 3.69 8.03
CA ARG A 36 20.39 3.14 7.73
C ARG A 36 20.33 1.90 6.88
N VAL A 37 19.15 1.31 6.69
CA VAL A 37 18.98 0.07 5.96
C VAL A 37 18.85 0.36 4.48
N ARG A 38 19.63 -0.35 3.64
CA ARG A 38 19.64 -0.16 2.20
C ARG A 38 18.86 -1.22 1.42
N ASN A 39 18.60 -2.35 2.04
CA ASN A 39 17.90 -3.45 1.38
C ASN A 39 16.41 -3.12 1.23
N ALA A 40 15.98 -2.85 0.00
CA ALA A 40 14.59 -2.49 -0.29
C ALA A 40 13.62 -3.61 0.09
N GLY A 41 14.00 -4.87 -0.11
CA GLY A 41 13.16 -6.02 0.26
C GLY A 41 12.89 -6.07 1.76
N MET A 42 13.91 -5.81 2.57
CA MET A 42 13.73 -5.75 4.03
C MET A 42 12.80 -4.60 4.42
N LEU A 43 12.99 -3.42 3.82
CA LEU A 43 12.13 -2.27 4.09
C LEU A 43 10.68 -2.56 3.70
N MET A 44 10.45 -3.29 2.63
CA MET A 44 9.09 -3.70 2.23
C MET A 44 8.47 -4.64 3.25
N ASN A 45 9.24 -5.59 3.78
CA ASN A 45 8.76 -6.47 4.84
C ASN A 45 8.36 -5.70 6.09
N VAL A 46 9.16 -4.72 6.49
CA VAL A 46 8.88 -3.87 7.65
C VAL A 46 7.61 -3.05 7.42
N SER A 47 7.45 -2.50 6.22
CA SER A 47 6.24 -1.78 5.85
C SER A 47 5.00 -2.68 5.97
N ASP A 48 5.10 -3.93 5.51
CA ASP A 48 4.00 -4.90 5.61
C ASP A 48 3.64 -5.20 7.07
N ILE A 49 4.64 -5.33 7.93
CA ILE A 49 4.42 -5.55 9.37
C ILE A 49 3.62 -4.38 9.96
N TYR A 50 4.06 -3.14 9.69
CA TYR A 50 3.36 -1.96 10.20
C TYR A 50 1.96 -1.82 9.64
N GLU A 51 1.76 -2.18 8.38
CA GLU A 51 0.43 -2.16 7.77
C GLU A 51 -0.51 -3.15 8.45
N LYS A 52 -0.01 -4.34 8.77
CA LYS A 52 -0.79 -5.37 9.49
C LYS A 52 -1.23 -4.92 10.87
N THR A 53 -0.44 -4.09 11.53
CA THR A 53 -0.79 -3.52 12.85
C THR A 53 -1.53 -2.18 12.73
N LYS A 54 -1.86 -1.77 11.50
CA LYS A 54 -2.55 -0.50 11.19
C LYS A 54 -1.76 0.74 11.58
N GLU A 55 -0.44 0.61 11.69
CA GLU A 55 0.47 1.74 11.91
C GLU A 55 0.87 2.31 10.55
N TYR A 56 -0.12 2.92 9.87
CA TYR A 56 0.02 3.31 8.47
C TYR A 56 1.07 4.38 8.24
N GLN A 57 1.25 5.32 9.17
CA GLN A 57 2.27 6.36 9.00
C GLN A 57 3.68 5.75 9.04
N LYS A 58 3.93 4.84 9.97
CA LYS A 58 5.22 4.14 10.04
C LYS A 58 5.46 3.31 8.78
N SER A 59 4.41 2.63 8.31
CA SER A 59 4.48 1.84 7.06
C SER A 59 4.83 2.73 5.87
N TYR A 60 4.19 3.90 5.76
CA TYR A 60 4.43 4.86 4.71
C TYR A 60 5.85 5.41 4.74
N ASP A 61 6.32 5.79 5.93
CA ASP A 61 7.68 6.32 6.10
C ASP A 61 8.74 5.31 5.66
N VAL A 62 8.57 4.03 6.04
CA VAL A 62 9.49 2.96 5.65
C VAL A 62 9.40 2.69 4.14
N MET A 63 8.20 2.72 3.56
CA MET A 63 8.05 2.55 2.10
C MET A 63 8.71 3.68 1.32
N ASN A 64 8.71 4.90 1.84
CA ASN A 64 9.44 6.01 1.22
C ASN A 64 10.94 5.74 1.19
N LEU A 65 11.47 5.10 2.23
CA LEU A 65 12.88 4.67 2.23
C LEU A 65 13.12 3.60 1.16
N ALA A 66 12.21 2.64 1.05
CA ALA A 66 12.31 1.58 0.02
C ALA A 66 12.28 2.19 -1.39
N TYR A 67 11.46 3.20 -1.61
CA TYR A 67 11.38 3.90 -2.90
C TYR A 67 12.71 4.50 -3.30
N ARG A 68 13.40 5.12 -2.35
CA ARG A 68 14.74 5.72 -2.60
C ARG A 68 15.80 4.67 -2.90
N ARG A 69 15.59 3.42 -2.49
CA ARG A 69 16.54 2.32 -2.67
C ARG A 69 16.25 1.45 -3.89
N SER A 70 15.03 1.55 -4.45
CA SER A 70 14.60 0.72 -5.58
C SER A 70 14.02 1.60 -6.67
N GLU A 71 14.79 1.91 -7.67
CA GLU A 71 14.38 2.81 -8.75
C GLU A 71 13.21 2.25 -9.56
N GLY A 72 12.07 2.99 -9.55
CA GLY A 72 10.98 2.76 -10.48
C GLY A 72 10.22 1.45 -10.35
N SER A 73 10.30 0.77 -9.23
CA SER A 73 9.56 -0.47 -9.03
C SER A 73 8.05 -0.19 -8.97
N ARG A 74 7.30 -0.78 -9.90
CA ARG A 74 5.84 -0.67 -9.96
C ARG A 74 5.18 -1.08 -8.63
N LYS A 75 5.66 -2.16 -8.03
CA LYS A 75 5.14 -2.66 -6.75
C LYS A 75 5.34 -1.66 -5.61
N VAL A 76 6.50 -1.02 -5.56
CA VAL A 76 6.79 -0.01 -4.54
C VAL A 76 5.90 1.21 -4.73
N ILE A 77 5.76 1.69 -5.96
CA ILE A 77 4.95 2.86 -6.26
C ILE A 77 3.47 2.62 -5.96
N TYR A 78 2.97 1.43 -6.30
CA TYR A 78 1.59 1.05 -5.97
C TYR A 78 1.36 1.11 -4.47
N LYS A 79 2.26 0.52 -3.70
CA LYS A 79 2.13 0.48 -2.25
C LYS A 79 2.24 1.88 -1.62
N LEU A 80 3.15 2.71 -2.14
CA LEU A 80 3.27 4.11 -1.69
C LEU A 80 1.99 4.90 -1.94
N CYS A 81 1.40 4.76 -3.12
CA CYS A 81 0.15 5.44 -3.44
C CYS A 81 -0.95 5.01 -2.46
N SER A 82 -1.10 3.71 -2.24
CA SER A 82 -2.10 3.17 -1.32
C SER A 82 -1.89 3.68 0.12
N LEU A 83 -0.65 3.68 0.60
CA LEU A 83 -0.33 4.17 1.95
C LEU A 83 -0.49 5.68 2.07
N ALA A 84 -0.16 6.44 1.03
CA ALA A 84 -0.39 7.88 1.02
C ALA A 84 -1.88 8.19 1.19
N ILE A 85 -2.75 7.42 0.55
CA ILE A 85 -4.21 7.57 0.72
C ILE A 85 -4.61 7.27 2.17
N LYS A 86 -4.14 6.17 2.74
CA LYS A 86 -4.47 5.75 4.11
C LYS A 86 -3.98 6.75 5.16
N THR A 87 -2.90 7.46 4.89
CA THR A 87 -2.34 8.48 5.78
C THR A 87 -2.84 9.88 5.46
N LYS A 88 -3.80 10.01 4.55
CA LYS A 88 -4.43 11.27 4.12
C LYS A 88 -3.47 12.24 3.42
N ASN A 89 -2.41 11.71 2.83
CA ASN A 89 -1.47 12.48 2.00
C ASN A 89 -1.93 12.42 0.54
N ILE A 90 -3.08 13.00 0.24
CA ILE A 90 -3.73 12.84 -1.06
C ILE A 90 -2.93 13.44 -2.21
N ASP A 91 -2.29 14.58 -2.00
CA ASP A 91 -1.45 15.21 -3.04
C ASP A 91 -0.28 14.29 -3.44
N GLU A 92 0.36 13.68 -2.43
CA GLU A 92 1.43 12.70 -2.68
C GLU A 92 0.88 11.46 -3.38
N ALA A 93 -0.33 11.01 -2.99
CA ALA A 93 -0.97 9.86 -3.62
C ALA A 93 -1.21 10.11 -5.11
N ILE A 94 -1.65 11.30 -5.48
CA ILE A 94 -1.88 11.68 -6.88
C ILE A 94 -0.56 11.64 -7.65
N ASP A 95 0.53 12.14 -7.07
CA ASP A 95 1.83 12.10 -7.70
C ASP A 95 2.31 10.66 -7.95
N TYR A 96 2.14 9.77 -6.97
CA TYR A 96 2.47 8.36 -7.14
C TYR A 96 1.55 7.66 -8.14
N TYR A 97 0.28 8.04 -8.18
CA TYR A 97 -0.66 7.52 -9.17
C TYR A 97 -0.21 7.89 -10.59
N ASP A 98 0.16 9.15 -10.81
CA ASP A 98 0.65 9.61 -12.11
C ASP A 98 1.90 8.85 -12.53
N GLU A 99 2.82 8.62 -11.59
CA GLU A 99 4.03 7.86 -11.84
C GLU A 99 3.71 6.39 -12.17
N PHE A 100 2.74 5.80 -11.45
CA PHE A 100 2.31 4.43 -11.71
C PHE A 100 1.75 4.26 -13.12
N ILE A 101 0.92 5.21 -13.56
CA ILE A 101 0.36 5.19 -14.92
C ILE A 101 1.45 5.24 -15.96
N GLN A 102 2.49 6.04 -15.73
CA GLN A 102 3.60 6.18 -16.69
C GLN A 102 4.40 4.89 -16.84
N ILE A 103 4.66 4.20 -15.74
CA ILE A 103 5.48 2.98 -15.78
C ILE A 103 4.67 1.72 -16.05
N ALA A 104 3.37 1.72 -15.78
CA ALA A 104 2.51 0.55 -15.95
C ALA A 104 1.14 0.95 -16.50
N PRO A 105 1.10 1.53 -17.74
CA PRO A 105 -0.15 2.08 -18.29
C PRO A 105 -1.23 1.01 -18.55
N LYS A 106 -0.86 -0.25 -18.62
CA LYS A 106 -1.82 -1.35 -18.86
C LYS A 106 -2.13 -2.18 -17.63
N ASP A 107 -1.57 -1.84 -16.49
CA ASP A 107 -1.83 -2.59 -15.26
C ASP A 107 -3.23 -2.27 -14.74
N PRO A 108 -4.11 -3.28 -14.60
CA PRO A 108 -5.48 -3.04 -14.12
C PRO A 108 -5.55 -2.39 -12.73
N ASN A 109 -4.53 -2.57 -11.91
CA ASN A 109 -4.48 -2.00 -10.57
C ASN A 109 -4.49 -0.47 -10.58
N ARG A 110 -4.20 0.17 -11.72
CA ARG A 110 -4.35 1.62 -11.85
C ARG A 110 -5.78 2.08 -11.56
N HIS A 111 -6.76 1.26 -11.90
CA HIS A 111 -8.17 1.57 -11.64
C HIS A 111 -8.50 1.49 -10.15
N ILE A 112 -7.85 0.58 -9.42
CA ILE A 112 -8.01 0.49 -7.97
C ILE A 112 -7.46 1.74 -7.29
N LEU A 113 -6.27 2.18 -7.68
CA LEU A 113 -5.68 3.40 -7.14
C LEU A 113 -6.55 4.61 -7.45
N ARG A 114 -7.05 4.71 -8.66
CA ARG A 114 -7.96 5.79 -9.06
C ARG A 114 -9.21 5.80 -8.19
N TYR A 115 -9.83 4.63 -7.99
CA TYR A 115 -10.98 4.50 -7.13
C TYR A 115 -10.68 4.98 -5.71
N GLN A 116 -9.58 4.54 -5.13
CA GLN A 116 -9.20 4.89 -3.77
C GLN A 116 -8.97 6.40 -3.61
N ILE A 117 -8.34 7.04 -4.59
CA ILE A 117 -8.15 8.49 -4.62
C ILE A 117 -9.50 9.20 -4.70
N LEU A 118 -10.36 8.79 -5.63
CA LEU A 118 -11.69 9.38 -5.79
C LEU A 118 -12.52 9.24 -4.51
N ARG A 119 -12.44 8.09 -3.85
CA ARG A 119 -13.14 7.86 -2.57
C ARG A 119 -12.62 8.81 -1.49
N ALA A 120 -11.32 8.96 -1.39
CA ALA A 120 -10.69 9.85 -0.41
C ALA A 120 -11.04 11.32 -0.66
N GLN A 121 -11.16 11.71 -1.92
CA GLN A 121 -11.54 13.08 -2.31
C GLN A 121 -13.04 13.33 -2.21
N ARG A 122 -13.83 12.32 -1.88
CA ARG A 122 -15.30 12.39 -1.86
C ARG A 122 -15.86 12.81 -3.22
N ALA A 123 -15.25 12.33 -4.29
CA ALA A 123 -15.70 12.56 -5.65
C ALA A 123 -17.10 11.99 -5.87
N PRO A 124 -17.83 12.46 -6.90
CA PRO A 124 -19.15 11.93 -7.21
C PRO A 124 -19.13 10.39 -7.32
N ILE A 125 -20.17 9.76 -6.77
CA ILE A 125 -20.21 8.30 -6.67
C ILE A 125 -20.16 7.62 -8.05
N GLU A 126 -20.68 8.27 -9.08
CA GLU A 126 -20.64 7.76 -10.46
C GLU A 126 -19.22 7.59 -10.96
N GLN A 127 -18.32 8.49 -10.56
CA GLN A 127 -16.90 8.39 -10.92
C GLN A 127 -16.22 7.23 -10.19
N GLN A 128 -16.59 7.03 -8.93
CA GLN A 128 -16.07 5.90 -8.14
C GLN A 128 -16.51 4.56 -8.75
N ILE A 129 -17.77 4.47 -9.15
CA ILE A 129 -18.34 3.28 -9.79
C ILE A 129 -17.62 3.02 -11.11
N GLU A 130 -17.42 4.04 -11.94
CA GLU A 130 -16.73 3.91 -13.21
C GLU A 130 -15.34 3.30 -13.05
N ALA A 131 -14.58 3.77 -12.05
CA ALA A 131 -13.23 3.26 -11.82
C ALA A 131 -13.24 1.75 -11.52
N LEU A 132 -14.16 1.28 -10.65
CA LEU A 132 -14.25 -0.14 -10.33
C LEU A 132 -14.85 -0.97 -11.46
N GLU A 133 -15.74 -0.40 -12.27
CA GLU A 133 -16.25 -1.08 -13.47
C GLU A 133 -15.13 -1.31 -14.49
N GLU A 134 -14.24 -0.32 -14.67
CA GLU A 134 -13.09 -0.48 -15.56
C GLU A 134 -12.15 -1.58 -15.05
N PHE A 135 -11.94 -1.66 -13.75
CA PHE A 135 -11.16 -2.75 -13.17
C PHE A 135 -11.82 -4.11 -13.44
N LYS A 136 -13.13 -4.20 -13.23
CA LYS A 136 -13.90 -5.45 -13.41
C LYS A 136 -13.82 -5.96 -14.84
N LYS A 137 -13.76 -5.08 -15.83
CA LYS A 137 -13.60 -5.47 -17.24
C LYS A 137 -12.28 -6.18 -17.51
N ALA A 138 -11.25 -5.81 -16.76
CA ALA A 138 -9.91 -6.35 -16.95
C ALA A 138 -9.63 -7.57 -16.09
N GLU A 139 -10.21 -7.62 -14.88
CA GLU A 139 -9.90 -8.66 -13.91
C GLU A 139 -11.02 -8.81 -12.88
N TYR A 140 -11.35 -10.05 -12.52
CA TYR A 140 -12.33 -10.31 -11.47
C TYR A 140 -11.61 -10.64 -10.17
N ILE A 141 -11.83 -9.81 -9.15
CA ILE A 141 -11.39 -10.06 -7.78
C ILE A 141 -12.59 -9.81 -6.87
N GLU A 142 -12.94 -10.82 -6.08
CA GLU A 142 -14.15 -10.83 -5.25
C GLU A 142 -14.25 -9.61 -4.34
N GLU A 143 -13.15 -9.23 -3.71
CA GLU A 143 -13.09 -8.06 -2.83
C GLU A 143 -13.59 -6.79 -3.53
N TRP A 144 -13.13 -6.54 -4.75
CA TRP A 144 -13.50 -5.33 -5.49
C TRP A 144 -14.88 -5.41 -6.11
N ALA A 145 -15.33 -6.62 -6.47
CA ALA A 145 -16.70 -6.83 -6.91
C ALA A 145 -17.69 -6.54 -5.78
N TYR A 146 -17.35 -6.91 -4.54
CA TYR A 146 -18.15 -6.60 -3.36
C TYR A 146 -18.17 -5.09 -3.09
N GLU A 147 -17.04 -4.42 -3.21
CA GLU A 147 -16.95 -2.95 -3.08
C GLU A 147 -17.84 -2.25 -4.11
N LEU A 148 -17.79 -2.71 -5.36
CA LEU A 148 -18.62 -2.17 -6.44
C LEU A 148 -20.10 -2.32 -6.12
N ALA A 149 -20.51 -3.49 -5.63
CA ALA A 149 -21.89 -3.73 -5.23
C ALA A 149 -22.34 -2.76 -4.12
N LYS A 150 -21.45 -2.47 -3.17
CA LYS A 150 -21.73 -1.50 -2.11
C LYS A 150 -21.92 -0.10 -2.68
N LEU A 151 -21.11 0.29 -3.66
CA LEU A 151 -21.25 1.60 -4.31
C LEU A 151 -22.57 1.72 -5.06
N TYR A 152 -23.01 0.67 -5.75
CA TYR A 152 -24.31 0.68 -6.41
C TYR A 152 -25.44 0.90 -5.40
N ARG A 153 -25.36 0.27 -4.23
CA ARG A 153 -26.35 0.46 -3.17
C ARG A 153 -26.34 1.90 -2.65
N GLU A 154 -25.15 2.46 -2.40
CA GLU A 154 -25.01 3.85 -1.98
C GLU A 154 -25.62 4.81 -3.00
N ALA A 155 -25.47 4.50 -4.28
CA ALA A 155 -26.00 5.33 -5.37
C ALA A 155 -27.50 5.14 -5.61
N GLY A 156 -28.13 4.17 -4.96
CA GLY A 156 -29.51 3.80 -5.22
C GLY A 156 -29.74 3.11 -6.57
N MET A 157 -28.67 2.56 -7.15
CA MET A 157 -28.72 1.86 -8.45
C MET A 157 -28.90 0.36 -8.29
N MET A 158 -29.66 -0.07 -7.33
CA MET A 158 -29.88 -1.50 -7.11
C MET A 158 -30.79 -2.10 -8.16
N THR A 159 -30.35 -3.21 -8.68
CA THR A 159 -31.17 -4.03 -9.55
C THR A 159 -31.71 -5.24 -8.79
#